data_3a64076e3fd59599035a7896885dc88c
#
_entry.id   3a64076e3fd59599035a7896885dc88c
#
_cell.length_a   1.000
_cell.length_b   1.000
_cell.length_c   1.000
_cell.angle_alpha   90.00
_cell.angle_beta   90.00
_cell.angle_gamma   90.00
#
_symmetry.space_group_name_H-M   'P 1'
#
loop_
_entity.id
_entity.type
_entity.pdbx_description
1 polymer ?
#
loop_
_entity_poly.entity_id
_entity_poly.type
_entity_poly.pdbx_seq_one_letter_code
_entity_poly.pdbx_strand_id
1 'polypeptide(L)'
;MNFDLPGLIDEFLEYLEIERNLSPLTIRDYRHYLENFAAWSNANCPISRAEDITVDLVRKYRVYLAHFNSPNGGLPLKKVTQNYYVIALRSFLKYLIRKDLKVVAPEKIDLPKVESRSLKFLDRDQLERLLAQPDVSKERGIRDKALMEMLFSTGLRVSELCRLNRDQVNLERKEFGVIGKGQRPRVVFISDRAAIWLEKYLAKRADSFNPLFIRYAGNQTPIINGEKMRLSPRSVQRLIDKYVHKARLPVKATPHVLRHSFATDLLMNGADLRSVQELLGHKN
;
A
#
# COMPACT_ATOMS: atom_id res chain seq x y z
N MET A 1 -11.55 11.42 -38.15
CA MET A 1 -10.40 11.22 -37.22
C MET A 1 -10.40 9.75 -36.80
N ASN A 2 -9.28 9.06 -36.97
CA ASN A 2 -9.17 7.69 -36.46
C ASN A 2 -9.28 7.71 -34.94
N PHE A 3 -10.07 6.84 -34.38
CA PHE A 3 -10.21 6.69 -32.93
C PHE A 3 -8.92 6.07 -32.36
N ASP A 4 -8.14 6.88 -31.64
CA ASP A 4 -6.88 6.46 -31.04
C ASP A 4 -7.09 6.12 -29.55
N LEU A 5 -7.41 4.85 -29.27
CA LEU A 5 -7.62 4.38 -27.91
C LEU A 5 -6.37 4.55 -27.02
N PRO A 6 -5.15 4.22 -27.46
CA PRO A 6 -3.93 4.50 -26.69
C PRO A 6 -3.76 5.97 -26.36
N GLY A 7 -3.89 6.87 -27.33
CA GLY A 7 -3.78 8.31 -27.10
C GLY A 7 -4.80 8.84 -26.10
N LEU A 8 -6.04 8.38 -26.18
CA LEU A 8 -7.08 8.74 -25.20
C LEU A 8 -6.80 8.21 -23.79
N ILE A 9 -6.14 7.05 -23.67
CA ILE A 9 -5.67 6.54 -22.37
C ILE A 9 -4.59 7.45 -21.81
N ASP A 10 -3.61 7.88 -22.61
CA ASP A 10 -2.55 8.79 -22.16
C ASP A 10 -3.14 10.14 -21.71
N GLU A 11 -4.03 10.76 -22.48
CA GLU A 11 -4.74 11.98 -22.08
C GLU A 11 -5.53 11.79 -20.76
N PHE A 12 -6.17 10.65 -20.57
CA PHE A 12 -6.87 10.34 -19.33
C PHE A 12 -5.91 10.25 -18.15
N LEU A 13 -4.74 9.66 -18.33
CA LEU A 13 -3.73 9.54 -17.27
C LEU A 13 -3.15 10.91 -16.90
N GLU A 14 -2.92 11.79 -17.87
CA GLU A 14 -2.54 13.19 -17.62
C GLU A 14 -3.64 13.94 -16.86
N TYR A 15 -4.92 13.77 -17.25
CA TYR A 15 -6.05 14.32 -16.50
C TYR A 15 -6.06 13.84 -15.04
N LEU A 16 -5.80 12.55 -14.80
CA LEU A 16 -5.75 12.00 -13.44
C LEU A 16 -4.57 12.57 -12.63
N GLU A 17 -3.44 12.82 -13.27
CA GLU A 17 -2.26 13.40 -12.63
C GLU A 17 -2.46 14.87 -12.31
N ILE A 18 -2.82 15.67 -13.30
CA ILE A 18 -2.83 17.13 -13.20
C ILE A 18 -4.11 17.66 -12.56
N GLU A 19 -5.29 17.25 -13.05
CA GLU A 19 -6.55 17.80 -12.55
C GLU A 19 -7.05 17.08 -11.30
N ARG A 20 -6.79 15.77 -11.18
CA ARG A 20 -7.23 14.98 -10.03
C ARG A 20 -6.15 14.81 -8.96
N ASN A 21 -4.92 15.24 -9.24
CA ASN A 21 -3.76 15.17 -8.33
C ASN A 21 -3.61 13.78 -7.68
N LEU A 22 -3.73 12.72 -8.52
CA LEU A 22 -3.56 11.36 -8.04
C LEU A 22 -2.08 11.00 -7.92
N SER A 23 -1.79 10.05 -7.03
CA SER A 23 -0.40 9.63 -6.80
C SER A 23 0.20 8.91 -8.00
N PRO A 24 1.53 9.02 -8.26
CA PRO A 24 2.20 8.30 -9.35
C PRO A 24 1.95 6.79 -9.34
N LEU A 25 1.81 6.19 -8.16
CA LEU A 25 1.46 4.76 -8.04
C LEU A 25 0.05 4.46 -8.55
N THR A 26 -0.90 5.35 -8.28
CA THR A 26 -2.27 5.21 -8.78
C THR A 26 -2.30 5.34 -10.29
N ILE A 27 -1.59 6.32 -10.86
CA ILE A 27 -1.47 6.52 -12.32
C ILE A 27 -0.87 5.27 -12.99
N ARG A 28 0.24 4.75 -12.43
CA ARG A 28 0.86 3.51 -12.90
C ARG A 28 -0.12 2.33 -12.91
N ASP A 29 -0.91 2.16 -11.86
CA ASP A 29 -1.86 1.05 -11.75
C ASP A 29 -3.01 1.22 -12.77
N TYR A 30 -3.52 2.45 -12.95
CA TYR A 30 -4.52 2.74 -13.99
C TYR A 30 -3.98 2.50 -15.40
N ARG A 31 -2.74 2.94 -15.69
CA ARG A 31 -2.05 2.66 -16.95
C ARG A 31 -2.02 1.16 -17.23
N HIS A 32 -1.52 0.38 -16.30
CA HIS A 32 -1.44 -1.07 -16.43
C HIS A 32 -2.81 -1.71 -16.74
N TYR A 33 -3.87 -1.28 -16.06
CA TYR A 33 -5.21 -1.85 -16.28
C TYR A 33 -5.78 -1.46 -17.64
N LEU A 34 -5.60 -0.24 -18.09
CA LEU A 34 -6.15 0.25 -19.36
C LEU A 34 -5.34 -0.24 -20.55
N GLU A 35 -4.02 -0.31 -20.46
CA GLU A 35 -3.17 -0.92 -21.50
C GLU A 35 -3.51 -2.39 -21.70
N ASN A 36 -3.80 -3.13 -20.61
CA ASN A 36 -4.27 -4.51 -20.74
C ASN A 36 -5.62 -4.59 -21.47
N PHE A 37 -6.54 -3.68 -21.19
CA PHE A 37 -7.81 -3.60 -21.92
C PHE A 37 -7.59 -3.29 -23.41
N ALA A 38 -6.75 -2.31 -23.73
CA ALA A 38 -6.43 -1.93 -25.10
C ALA A 38 -5.76 -3.07 -25.88
N ALA A 39 -4.78 -3.74 -25.27
CA ALA A 39 -4.12 -4.90 -25.87
C ALA A 39 -5.08 -6.07 -26.13
N TRP A 40 -5.95 -6.38 -25.15
CA TRP A 40 -6.96 -7.41 -25.31
C TRP A 40 -7.97 -7.06 -26.41
N SER A 41 -8.47 -5.83 -26.43
CA SER A 41 -9.44 -5.40 -27.43
C SER A 41 -8.85 -5.45 -28.83
N ASN A 42 -7.62 -4.98 -29.01
CA ASN A 42 -6.93 -5.02 -30.29
C ASN A 42 -6.78 -6.45 -30.86
N ALA A 43 -6.52 -7.43 -29.98
CA ALA A 43 -6.35 -8.83 -30.36
C ALA A 43 -7.67 -9.58 -30.60
N ASN A 44 -8.76 -9.20 -29.92
CA ASN A 44 -9.99 -10.02 -29.91
C ASN A 44 -11.24 -9.30 -30.47
N CYS A 45 -11.35 -8.00 -30.24
CA CYS A 45 -12.48 -7.17 -30.61
C CYS A 45 -12.00 -5.74 -30.90
N PRO A 46 -11.37 -5.47 -32.05
CA PRO A 46 -10.82 -4.16 -32.36
C PRO A 46 -11.85 -3.04 -32.23
N ILE A 47 -11.45 -1.96 -31.56
CA ILE A 47 -12.27 -0.77 -31.32
C ILE A 47 -11.85 0.29 -32.34
N SER A 48 -12.78 0.65 -33.24
CA SER A 48 -12.56 1.67 -34.26
C SER A 48 -13.20 3.00 -33.93
N ARG A 49 -14.16 3.03 -32.99
CA ARG A 49 -14.88 4.22 -32.53
C ARG A 49 -15.21 4.08 -31.04
N ALA A 50 -15.46 5.22 -30.40
CA ALA A 50 -15.83 5.23 -28.98
C ALA A 50 -17.11 4.41 -28.70
N GLU A 51 -18.07 4.44 -29.62
CA GLU A 51 -19.34 3.71 -29.53
C GLU A 51 -19.17 2.19 -29.51
N ASP A 52 -18.03 1.68 -30.02
CA ASP A 52 -17.73 0.23 -30.03
C ASP A 52 -17.49 -0.30 -28.60
N ILE A 53 -17.22 0.59 -27.63
CA ILE A 53 -17.11 0.22 -26.23
C ILE A 53 -18.51 0.01 -25.65
N THR A 54 -19.07 -1.15 -25.85
CA THR A 54 -20.42 -1.55 -25.42
C THR A 54 -20.40 -2.35 -24.12
N VAL A 55 -21.57 -2.54 -23.52
CA VAL A 55 -21.72 -3.44 -22.34
C VAL A 55 -21.27 -4.87 -22.69
N ASP A 56 -21.58 -5.35 -23.90
CA ASP A 56 -21.19 -6.70 -24.35
C ASP A 56 -19.67 -6.83 -24.49
N LEU A 57 -19.00 -5.81 -25.04
CA LEU A 57 -17.55 -5.79 -25.11
C LEU A 57 -16.92 -5.87 -23.70
N VAL A 58 -17.42 -5.08 -22.76
CA VAL A 58 -16.93 -5.11 -21.37
C VAL A 58 -17.21 -6.46 -20.72
N ARG A 59 -18.35 -7.10 -21.02
CA ARG A 59 -18.65 -8.46 -20.56
C ARG A 59 -17.64 -9.47 -21.10
N LYS A 60 -17.31 -9.42 -22.39
CA LYS A 60 -16.27 -10.28 -22.99
C LYS A 60 -14.91 -10.08 -22.35
N TYR A 61 -14.53 -8.82 -22.09
CA TYR A 61 -13.30 -8.51 -21.38
C TYR A 61 -13.28 -9.09 -19.95
N ARG A 62 -14.39 -9.02 -19.21
CA ARG A 62 -14.50 -9.63 -17.88
C ARG A 62 -14.38 -11.15 -17.92
N VAL A 63 -14.92 -11.81 -18.92
CA VAL A 63 -14.73 -13.25 -19.13
C VAL A 63 -13.26 -13.55 -19.38
N TYR A 64 -12.59 -12.75 -20.22
CA TYR A 64 -11.15 -12.87 -20.42
C TYR A 64 -10.38 -12.72 -19.10
N LEU A 65 -10.64 -11.68 -18.29
CA LEU A 65 -9.99 -11.48 -17.02
C LEU A 65 -10.20 -12.64 -16.02
N ALA A 66 -11.36 -13.28 -16.05
CA ALA A 66 -11.67 -14.44 -15.21
C ALA A 66 -10.82 -15.67 -15.55
N HIS A 67 -10.46 -15.81 -16.82
CA HIS A 67 -9.63 -16.93 -17.33
C HIS A 67 -8.17 -16.51 -17.56
N PHE A 68 -7.84 -15.24 -17.33
CA PHE A 68 -6.49 -14.73 -17.54
C PHE A 68 -5.51 -15.33 -16.55
N ASN A 69 -4.61 -16.16 -17.06
CA ASN A 69 -3.47 -16.67 -16.29
C ASN A 69 -2.30 -15.69 -16.44
N SER A 70 -1.75 -15.25 -15.31
CA SER A 70 -0.56 -14.38 -15.34
C SER A 70 0.57 -15.07 -16.13
N PRO A 71 1.32 -14.33 -16.99
CA PRO A 71 2.43 -14.89 -17.78
C PRO A 71 3.48 -15.67 -17.00
N ASN A 72 3.55 -15.44 -15.69
CA ASN A 72 4.48 -16.12 -14.78
C ASN A 72 3.96 -17.47 -14.24
N GLY A 73 3.06 -18.15 -14.96
CA GLY A 73 2.50 -19.46 -14.55
C GLY A 73 1.59 -19.39 -13.31
N GLY A 74 1.01 -18.22 -13.07
CA GLY A 74 0.21 -17.94 -11.89
C GLY A 74 -1.23 -18.44 -11.98
N LEU A 75 -1.86 -18.55 -10.81
CA LEU A 75 -3.29 -18.80 -10.67
C LEU A 75 -4.12 -17.68 -11.34
N PRO A 76 -5.37 -17.98 -11.75
CA PRO A 76 -6.29 -16.98 -12.29
C PRO A 76 -6.38 -15.73 -11.40
N LEU A 77 -6.65 -14.57 -12.01
CA LEU A 77 -6.79 -13.32 -11.27
C LEU A 77 -7.87 -13.42 -10.20
N LYS A 78 -7.53 -13.00 -8.97
CA LYS A 78 -8.52 -12.91 -7.90
C LYS A 78 -9.64 -11.93 -8.28
N LYS A 79 -10.89 -12.22 -7.86
CA LYS A 79 -12.07 -11.36 -8.13
C LYS A 79 -11.82 -9.88 -7.78
N VAL A 80 -11.13 -9.61 -6.66
CA VAL A 80 -10.74 -8.24 -6.27
C VAL A 80 -9.85 -7.59 -7.32
N THR A 81 -8.88 -8.31 -7.87
CA THR A 81 -7.98 -7.80 -8.91
C THR A 81 -8.76 -7.55 -10.20
N GLN A 82 -9.62 -8.48 -10.63
CA GLN A 82 -10.50 -8.29 -11.80
C GLN A 82 -11.34 -7.01 -11.64
N ASN A 83 -11.86 -6.73 -10.42
CA ASN A 83 -12.61 -5.52 -10.16
C ASN A 83 -11.78 -4.23 -10.36
N TYR A 84 -10.50 -4.23 -10.03
CA TYR A 84 -9.65 -3.05 -10.25
C TYR A 84 -9.52 -2.71 -11.75
N TYR A 85 -9.42 -3.72 -12.63
CA TYR A 85 -9.45 -3.51 -14.08
C TYR A 85 -10.75 -2.86 -14.53
N VAL A 86 -11.89 -3.33 -14.03
CA VAL A 86 -13.20 -2.79 -14.37
C VAL A 86 -13.41 -1.39 -13.78
N ILE A 87 -12.92 -1.11 -12.58
CA ILE A 87 -12.96 0.22 -11.95
C ILE A 87 -12.17 1.23 -12.79
N ALA A 88 -10.97 0.84 -13.24
CA ALA A 88 -10.16 1.70 -14.10
C ALA A 88 -10.89 2.00 -15.42
N LEU A 89 -11.47 0.98 -16.06
CA LEU A 89 -12.25 1.15 -17.28
C LEU A 89 -13.46 2.06 -17.06
N ARG A 90 -14.23 1.88 -15.98
CA ARG A 90 -15.36 2.77 -15.65
C ARG A 90 -14.92 4.22 -15.46
N SER A 91 -13.78 4.42 -14.82
CA SER A 91 -13.23 5.77 -14.62
C SER A 91 -12.81 6.41 -15.96
N PHE A 92 -12.23 5.63 -16.85
CA PHE A 92 -11.88 6.04 -18.21
C PHE A 92 -13.14 6.38 -19.02
N LEU A 93 -14.18 5.56 -19.00
CA LEU A 93 -15.46 5.85 -19.66
C LEU A 93 -16.09 7.16 -19.15
N LYS A 94 -16.02 7.44 -17.85
CA LYS A 94 -16.46 8.74 -17.30
C LYS A 94 -15.69 9.92 -17.88
N TYR A 95 -14.39 9.75 -18.10
CA TYR A 95 -13.58 10.78 -18.75
C TYR A 95 -13.96 10.96 -20.22
N LEU A 96 -14.19 9.87 -20.98
CA LEU A 96 -14.62 9.95 -22.37
C LEU A 96 -15.97 10.67 -22.53
N ILE A 97 -16.92 10.43 -21.62
CA ILE A 97 -18.20 11.15 -21.60
C ILE A 97 -17.98 12.64 -21.37
N ARG A 98 -17.03 13.03 -20.52
CA ARG A 98 -16.66 14.44 -20.29
C ARG A 98 -16.06 15.13 -21.54
N LYS A 99 -15.49 14.33 -22.44
CA LYS A 99 -15.01 14.78 -23.75
C LYS A 99 -16.08 14.71 -24.84
N ASP A 100 -17.36 14.58 -24.45
CA ASP A 100 -18.52 14.46 -25.35
C ASP A 100 -18.45 13.27 -26.30
N LEU A 101 -17.64 12.23 -25.99
CA LEU A 101 -17.60 10.99 -26.75
C LEU A 101 -18.77 10.07 -26.33
N LYS A 102 -19.46 9.54 -27.31
CA LYS A 102 -20.56 8.59 -27.09
C LYS A 102 -19.99 7.22 -26.75
N VAL A 103 -20.01 6.86 -25.48
CA VAL A 103 -19.59 5.56 -24.95
C VAL A 103 -20.66 5.00 -24.03
N VAL A 104 -20.55 3.72 -23.66
CA VAL A 104 -21.44 3.14 -22.66
C VAL A 104 -21.36 3.87 -21.34
N ALA A 105 -22.52 4.17 -20.75
CA ALA A 105 -22.57 4.78 -19.42
C ALA A 105 -21.92 3.86 -18.37
N PRO A 106 -20.95 4.35 -17.59
CA PRO A 106 -20.25 3.54 -16.57
C PRO A 106 -21.18 2.86 -15.57
N GLU A 107 -22.34 3.44 -15.31
CA GLU A 107 -23.39 2.93 -14.42
C GLU A 107 -24.00 1.61 -14.91
N LYS A 108 -23.98 1.36 -16.23
CA LYS A 108 -24.43 0.09 -16.84
C LYS A 108 -23.44 -1.07 -16.66
N ILE A 109 -22.26 -0.77 -16.12
CA ILE A 109 -21.21 -1.77 -15.85
C ILE A 109 -21.21 -2.09 -14.37
N ASP A 110 -21.87 -3.15 -13.97
CA ASP A 110 -21.91 -3.58 -12.57
C ASP A 110 -20.55 -4.06 -12.07
N LEU A 111 -20.21 -3.70 -10.84
CA LEU A 111 -19.08 -4.26 -10.11
C LEU A 111 -19.58 -5.41 -9.25
N PRO A 112 -19.00 -6.62 -9.38
CA PRO A 112 -19.33 -7.72 -8.49
C PRO A 112 -19.12 -7.33 -7.02
N LYS A 113 -20.04 -7.73 -6.17
CA LYS A 113 -19.82 -7.63 -4.72
C LYS A 113 -18.61 -8.50 -4.36
N VAL A 114 -17.62 -7.87 -3.75
CA VAL A 114 -16.48 -8.58 -3.16
C VAL A 114 -16.81 -8.83 -1.71
N GLU A 115 -16.74 -10.08 -1.28
CA GLU A 115 -16.89 -10.41 0.14
C GLU A 115 -15.90 -9.58 0.96
N SER A 116 -16.40 -8.92 1.99
CA SER A 116 -15.56 -8.20 2.94
C SER A 116 -14.65 -9.22 3.64
N ARG A 117 -13.36 -9.02 3.54
CA ARG A 117 -12.43 -9.84 4.33
C ARG A 117 -12.63 -9.52 5.79
N SER A 118 -12.80 -10.54 6.63
CA SER A 118 -12.73 -10.36 8.07
C SER A 118 -11.40 -9.66 8.42
N LEU A 119 -11.50 -8.57 9.16
CA LEU A 119 -10.33 -7.86 9.65
C LEU A 119 -9.58 -8.79 10.60
N LYS A 120 -8.37 -9.18 10.22
CA LYS A 120 -7.50 -9.99 11.07
C LYS A 120 -6.71 -9.03 11.96
N PHE A 121 -6.69 -9.30 13.24
CA PHE A 121 -5.82 -8.65 14.22
C PHE A 121 -5.10 -9.73 15.02
N LEU A 122 -4.04 -9.38 15.68
CA LEU A 122 -3.33 -10.24 16.62
C LEU A 122 -3.87 -9.95 18.02
N ASP A 123 -4.20 -11.00 18.77
CA ASP A 123 -4.41 -10.87 20.19
C ASP A 123 -3.07 -10.55 20.92
N ARG A 124 -3.15 -10.23 22.19
CA ARG A 124 -2.01 -9.79 22.98
C ARG A 124 -0.89 -10.85 23.02
N ASP A 125 -1.24 -12.10 23.20
CA ASP A 125 -0.27 -13.20 23.28
C ASP A 125 0.41 -13.45 21.94
N GLN A 126 -0.33 -13.41 20.84
CA GLN A 126 0.21 -13.53 19.49
C GLN A 126 1.16 -12.35 19.15
N LEU A 127 0.77 -11.14 19.55
CA LEU A 127 1.58 -9.95 19.37
C LEU A 127 2.90 -10.05 20.14
N GLU A 128 2.86 -10.40 21.43
CA GLU A 128 4.06 -10.56 22.26
C GLU A 128 4.98 -11.66 21.70
N ARG A 129 4.40 -12.79 21.30
CA ARG A 129 5.16 -13.87 20.64
C ARG A 129 5.84 -13.38 19.36
N LEU A 130 5.16 -12.56 18.54
CA LEU A 130 5.74 -12.00 17.33
C LEU A 130 6.89 -11.04 17.65
N LEU A 131 6.65 -10.11 18.58
CA LEU A 131 7.61 -9.09 18.97
C LEU A 131 8.85 -9.68 19.70
N ALA A 132 8.75 -10.88 20.27
CA ALA A 132 9.87 -11.57 20.91
C ALA A 132 10.81 -12.31 19.92
N GLN A 133 10.45 -12.42 18.63
CA GLN A 133 11.22 -13.23 17.68
C GLN A 133 12.55 -12.68 17.20
N PRO A 134 12.76 -11.35 17.12
CA PRO A 134 14.06 -10.82 16.69
C PRO A 134 15.18 -11.20 17.67
N ASP A 135 16.30 -11.67 17.12
CA ASP A 135 17.50 -11.98 17.89
C ASP A 135 18.24 -10.69 18.26
N VAL A 136 17.96 -10.16 19.44
CA VAL A 136 18.51 -8.89 19.92
C VAL A 136 19.99 -8.92 20.31
N SER A 137 20.66 -10.07 20.20
CA SER A 137 22.12 -10.15 20.29
C SER A 137 22.81 -9.57 19.06
N LYS A 138 22.09 -9.42 17.94
CA LYS A 138 22.59 -8.93 16.65
C LYS A 138 22.00 -7.57 16.32
N GLU A 139 22.78 -6.67 15.74
CA GLU A 139 22.34 -5.34 15.31
C GLU A 139 21.08 -5.39 14.43
N ARG A 140 21.06 -6.33 13.47
CA ARG A 140 19.90 -6.54 12.61
C ARG A 140 18.65 -6.91 13.42
N GLY A 141 18.81 -7.72 14.46
CA GLY A 141 17.69 -8.11 15.31
C GLY A 141 17.20 -6.96 16.18
N ILE A 142 18.10 -6.11 16.70
CA ILE A 142 17.72 -4.88 17.43
C ILE A 142 16.93 -3.94 16.52
N ARG A 143 17.40 -3.71 15.26
CA ARG A 143 16.66 -2.95 14.25
C ARG A 143 15.26 -3.51 14.02
N ASP A 144 15.18 -4.82 13.78
CA ASP A 144 13.93 -5.49 13.45
C ASP A 144 12.92 -5.41 14.61
N LYS A 145 13.43 -5.51 15.85
CA LYS A 145 12.64 -5.32 17.07
C LYS A 145 12.13 -3.89 17.17
N ALA A 146 12.99 -2.90 17.06
CA ALA A 146 12.62 -1.48 17.10
C ALA A 146 11.59 -1.13 16.01
N LEU A 147 11.79 -1.65 14.80
CA LEU A 147 10.86 -1.45 13.68
C LEU A 147 9.46 -2.01 13.97
N MET A 148 9.38 -3.22 14.51
CA MET A 148 8.07 -3.86 14.80
C MET A 148 7.37 -3.19 15.99
N GLU A 149 8.13 -2.79 17.02
CA GLU A 149 7.59 -2.01 18.14
C GLU A 149 7.05 -0.66 17.66
N MET A 150 7.79 0.04 16.78
CA MET A 150 7.33 1.30 16.18
C MET A 150 6.04 1.11 15.36
N LEU A 151 5.94 0.06 14.54
CA LEU A 151 4.71 -0.21 13.77
C LEU A 151 3.50 -0.44 14.65
N PHE A 152 3.65 -1.20 15.74
CA PHE A 152 2.56 -1.47 16.67
C PHE A 152 2.24 -0.25 17.52
N SER A 153 3.24 0.40 18.11
CA SER A 153 3.04 1.54 19.00
C SER A 153 2.40 2.77 18.35
N THR A 154 2.66 2.97 17.06
CA THR A 154 2.28 4.20 16.34
C THR A 154 1.14 3.99 15.35
N GLY A 155 0.85 2.75 15.00
CA GLY A 155 -0.10 2.43 13.94
C GLY A 155 0.26 3.04 12.58
N LEU A 156 1.51 3.37 12.30
CA LEU A 156 1.98 3.92 11.03
C LEU A 156 1.68 2.98 9.86
N ARG A 157 1.42 3.56 8.69
CA ARG A 157 1.51 2.79 7.44
C ARG A 157 2.96 2.42 7.18
N VAL A 158 3.20 1.23 6.63
CA VAL A 158 4.56 0.78 6.33
C VAL A 158 5.36 1.79 5.48
N SER A 159 4.70 2.45 4.53
CA SER A 159 5.33 3.49 3.72
C SER A 159 5.69 4.75 4.50
N GLU A 160 4.89 5.12 5.50
CA GLU A 160 5.18 6.24 6.40
C GLU A 160 6.41 5.90 7.27
N LEU A 161 6.42 4.73 7.90
CA LEU A 161 7.57 4.26 8.69
C LEU A 161 8.87 4.23 7.87
N CYS A 162 8.82 3.70 6.64
CA CYS A 162 10.00 3.61 5.78
C CYS A 162 10.54 4.98 5.37
N ARG A 163 9.71 6.02 5.34
CA ARG A 163 10.12 7.40 4.98
C ARG A 163 10.72 8.18 6.12
N LEU A 164 10.59 7.74 7.36
CA LEU A 164 11.12 8.46 8.51
C LEU A 164 12.62 8.61 8.42
N ASN A 165 13.11 9.77 8.84
CA ASN A 165 14.50 10.11 9.07
C ASN A 165 14.82 10.14 10.58
N ARG A 166 16.08 10.07 10.92
CA ARG A 166 16.54 10.04 12.33
C ARG A 166 16.20 11.33 13.06
N ASP A 167 16.36 12.48 12.41
CA ASP A 167 16.14 13.83 12.91
C ASP A 167 14.65 14.17 13.12
N GLN A 168 13.74 13.41 12.52
CA GLN A 168 12.30 13.65 12.64
C GLN A 168 11.69 13.11 13.93
N VAL A 169 12.39 12.21 14.64
CA VAL A 169 11.85 11.52 15.82
C VAL A 169 12.41 12.13 17.08
N ASN A 170 11.55 12.77 17.89
CA ASN A 170 11.91 13.26 19.19
C ASN A 170 11.68 12.16 20.24
N LEU A 171 12.79 11.55 20.72
CA LEU A 171 12.72 10.47 21.71
C LEU A 171 12.42 10.99 23.14
N GLU A 172 12.76 12.22 23.46
CA GLU A 172 12.46 12.82 24.78
C GLU A 172 10.96 13.05 24.92
N ARG A 173 10.34 13.65 23.89
CA ARG A 173 8.89 13.88 23.86
C ARG A 173 8.09 12.66 23.44
N LYS A 174 8.75 11.64 22.89
CA LYS A 174 8.15 10.42 22.33
C LYS A 174 7.09 10.72 21.29
N GLU A 175 7.38 11.68 20.41
CA GLU A 175 6.47 12.12 19.36
C GLU A 175 7.22 12.51 18.09
N PHE A 176 6.51 12.51 16.97
CA PHE A 176 6.98 13.01 15.68
C PHE A 176 5.83 13.33 14.74
N GLY A 177 6.09 14.20 13.75
CA GLY A 177 5.13 14.53 12.72
C GLY A 177 5.23 13.57 11.52
N VAL A 178 4.10 13.19 10.95
CA VAL A 178 4.05 12.47 9.66
C VAL A 178 3.07 13.12 8.70
N ILE A 179 3.39 13.08 7.43
CA ILE A 179 2.48 13.50 6.36
C ILE A 179 1.75 12.25 5.84
N GLY A 180 0.46 12.18 6.12
CA GLY A 180 -0.40 11.07 5.74
C GLY A 180 -0.90 11.14 4.29
N LYS A 181 -1.80 10.24 3.94
CA LYS A 181 -2.48 10.24 2.63
C LYS A 181 -3.24 11.56 2.42
N GLY A 182 -3.00 12.22 1.29
CA GLY A 182 -3.61 13.50 0.93
C GLY A 182 -2.92 14.70 1.58
N GLN A 183 -1.61 14.60 1.83
CA GLN A 183 -0.73 15.69 2.31
C GLN A 183 -1.14 16.27 3.69
N ARG A 184 -1.86 15.49 4.51
CA ARG A 184 -2.27 15.96 5.85
C ARG A 184 -1.24 15.60 6.90
N PRO A 185 -0.67 16.59 7.61
CA PRO A 185 0.21 16.33 8.74
C PRO A 185 -0.59 15.81 9.93
N ARG A 186 0.01 14.90 10.72
CA ARG A 186 -0.49 14.50 12.02
C ARG A 186 0.68 14.22 12.96
N VAL A 187 0.47 14.43 14.24
CA VAL A 187 1.39 14.03 15.29
C VAL A 187 1.15 12.55 15.60
N VAL A 188 2.23 11.84 15.87
CA VAL A 188 2.25 10.42 16.22
C VAL A 188 3.02 10.26 17.51
N PHE A 189 2.45 9.52 18.46
CA PHE A 189 3.06 9.23 19.76
C PHE A 189 3.72 7.86 19.78
N ILE A 190 4.82 7.73 20.50
CA ILE A 190 5.62 6.52 20.63
C ILE A 190 5.45 6.01 22.07
N SER A 191 5.16 4.72 22.25
CA SER A 191 5.14 4.11 23.56
C SER A 191 6.56 4.03 24.18
N ASP A 192 6.65 3.95 25.50
CA ASP A 192 7.92 3.80 26.22
C ASP A 192 8.73 2.61 25.71
N ARG A 193 8.07 1.50 25.48
CA ARG A 193 8.69 0.29 24.97
C ARG A 193 9.27 0.48 23.55
N ALA A 194 8.56 1.14 22.66
CA ALA A 194 9.05 1.43 21.32
C ALA A 194 10.20 2.46 21.35
N ALA A 195 10.13 3.46 22.22
CA ALA A 195 11.20 4.43 22.41
C ALA A 195 12.51 3.76 22.91
N ILE A 196 12.44 2.90 23.91
CA ILE A 196 13.59 2.13 24.42
C ILE A 196 14.25 1.29 23.32
N TRP A 197 13.48 0.60 22.50
CA TRP A 197 14.03 -0.20 21.42
C TRP A 197 14.59 0.64 20.28
N LEU A 198 13.97 1.77 19.99
CA LEU A 198 14.48 2.70 18.98
C LEU A 198 15.79 3.33 19.43
N GLU A 199 15.90 3.74 20.71
CA GLU A 199 17.13 4.27 21.30
C GLU A 199 18.27 3.23 21.25
N LYS A 200 18.01 1.99 21.66
CA LYS A 200 18.97 0.89 21.56
C LYS A 200 19.45 0.66 20.13
N TYR A 201 18.54 0.76 19.16
CA TYR A 201 18.89 0.62 17.76
C TYR A 201 19.79 1.78 17.30
N LEU A 202 19.41 3.02 17.60
CA LEU A 202 20.17 4.19 17.19
C LEU A 202 21.55 4.24 17.83
N ALA A 203 21.69 3.82 19.09
CA ALA A 203 22.97 3.73 19.80
C ALA A 203 23.93 2.69 19.18
N LYS A 204 23.42 1.68 18.48
CA LYS A 204 24.24 0.67 17.77
C LYS A 204 24.65 1.10 16.36
N ARG A 205 24.04 2.17 15.82
CA ARG A 205 24.37 2.67 14.48
C ARG A 205 25.65 3.47 14.50
N ALA A 206 26.63 3.03 13.69
CA ALA A 206 27.91 3.74 13.51
C ALA A 206 27.93 4.64 12.27
N ASP A 207 26.84 4.67 11.49
CA ASP A 207 26.69 5.47 10.28
C ASP A 207 26.04 6.84 10.53
N SER A 208 26.20 7.76 9.56
CA SER A 208 25.58 9.10 9.56
C SER A 208 24.37 9.21 8.62
N PHE A 209 23.81 8.10 8.15
CA PHE A 209 22.72 8.09 7.17
C PHE A 209 21.41 8.66 7.77
N ASN A 210 20.70 9.45 6.97
CA ASN A 210 19.45 10.08 7.38
C ASN A 210 18.29 9.09 7.62
N PRO A 211 18.09 8.03 6.82
CA PRO A 211 16.97 7.12 7.04
C PRO A 211 16.96 6.53 8.46
N LEU A 212 15.77 6.54 9.10
CA LEU A 212 15.60 5.96 10.42
C LEU A 212 15.93 4.47 10.43
N PHE A 213 15.37 3.71 9.50
CA PHE A 213 15.63 2.27 9.36
C PHE A 213 16.37 1.95 8.08
N ILE A 214 17.55 1.31 8.22
CA ILE A 214 18.42 0.97 7.10
C ILE A 214 18.55 -0.55 6.91
N ARG A 215 18.97 -0.94 5.70
CA ARG A 215 19.39 -2.31 5.39
C ARG A 215 20.84 -2.53 5.77
N TYR A 216 21.19 -3.74 6.23
CA TYR A 216 22.57 -4.15 6.51
C TYR A 216 23.16 -5.03 5.41
N ALA A 217 22.38 -5.39 4.40
CA ALA A 217 22.83 -6.21 3.28
C ALA A 217 22.93 -5.43 1.98
N GLY A 218 23.83 -5.85 1.10
CA GLY A 218 24.07 -5.24 -0.20
C GLY A 218 25.22 -4.24 -0.17
N ASN A 219 25.56 -3.70 -1.36
CA ASN A 219 26.66 -2.78 -1.54
C ASN A 219 26.43 -1.51 -0.71
N GLN A 220 27.31 -1.24 0.24
CA GLN A 220 27.26 -0.08 1.13
C GLN A 220 28.01 1.10 0.52
N THR A 221 27.99 1.26 -0.80
CA THR A 221 28.61 2.44 -1.44
C THR A 221 28.05 3.71 -0.80
N PRO A 222 28.90 4.60 -0.28
CA PRO A 222 28.47 5.85 0.33
C PRO A 222 27.81 6.71 -0.73
N ILE A 223 26.49 6.70 -0.77
CA ILE A 223 25.71 7.59 -1.58
C ILE A 223 25.12 8.62 -0.65
N ILE A 224 25.21 9.87 -1.04
CA ILE A 224 24.76 11.05 -0.35
C ILE A 224 23.56 10.73 0.59
N ASN A 225 23.76 10.97 1.88
CA ASN A 225 22.75 10.82 2.95
C ASN A 225 22.17 9.42 3.17
N GLY A 226 22.66 8.35 2.53
CA GLY A 226 22.25 6.97 2.77
C GLY A 226 20.84 6.61 2.29
N GLU A 227 20.24 7.35 1.35
CA GLU A 227 18.88 7.07 0.87
C GLU A 227 18.75 5.67 0.24
N LYS A 228 19.77 5.19 -0.45
CA LYS A 228 19.79 3.81 -0.98
C LYS A 228 19.85 2.74 0.11
N MET A 229 20.18 3.09 1.35
CA MET A 229 20.18 2.18 2.50
C MET A 229 18.82 2.09 3.18
N ARG A 230 17.89 2.99 2.88
CA ARG A 230 16.52 3.00 3.41
C ARG A 230 15.82 1.67 3.17
N LEU A 231 15.16 1.14 4.20
CA LEU A 231 14.32 -0.05 4.04
C LEU A 231 13.11 0.25 3.16
N SER A 232 12.88 -0.61 2.18
CA SER A 232 11.66 -0.53 1.37
C SER A 232 10.45 -1.14 2.09
N PRO A 233 9.21 -0.72 1.80
CA PRO A 233 7.99 -1.35 2.32
C PRO A 233 7.96 -2.86 2.07
N ARG A 234 8.47 -3.33 0.93
CA ARG A 234 8.54 -4.75 0.60
C ARG A 234 9.52 -5.50 1.50
N SER A 235 10.65 -4.88 1.84
CA SER A 235 11.61 -5.46 2.78
C SER A 235 11.01 -5.62 4.18
N VAL A 236 10.25 -4.61 4.63
CA VAL A 236 9.53 -4.67 5.93
C VAL A 236 8.45 -5.76 5.90
N GLN A 237 7.69 -5.88 4.82
CA GLN A 237 6.70 -6.96 4.68
C GLN A 237 7.35 -8.35 4.78
N ARG A 238 8.46 -8.58 4.06
CA ARG A 238 9.22 -9.85 4.12
C ARG A 238 9.78 -10.11 5.51
N LEU A 239 10.23 -9.06 6.21
CA LEU A 239 10.75 -9.15 7.56
C LEU A 239 9.66 -9.63 8.53
N ILE A 240 8.49 -9.01 8.50
CA ILE A 240 7.37 -9.41 9.35
C ILE A 240 6.92 -10.83 9.02
N ASP A 241 6.78 -11.17 7.73
CA ASP A 241 6.40 -12.51 7.28
C ASP A 241 7.37 -13.59 7.83
N LYS A 242 8.68 -13.34 7.76
CA LYS A 242 9.70 -14.20 8.36
C LYS A 242 9.45 -14.42 9.87
N TYR A 243 9.16 -13.37 10.62
CA TYR A 243 8.94 -13.50 12.07
C TYR A 243 7.59 -14.11 12.41
N VAL A 244 6.56 -13.92 11.59
CA VAL A 244 5.27 -14.62 11.70
C VAL A 244 5.48 -16.14 11.57
N HIS A 245 6.24 -16.59 10.57
CA HIS A 245 6.57 -18.00 10.42
C HIS A 245 7.39 -18.54 11.59
N LYS A 246 8.39 -17.77 12.05
CA LYS A 246 9.23 -18.17 13.20
C LYS A 246 8.42 -18.27 14.48
N ALA A 247 7.46 -17.36 14.71
CA ALA A 247 6.54 -17.38 15.84
C ALA A 247 5.44 -18.45 15.72
N ARG A 248 5.33 -19.15 14.60
CA ARG A 248 4.28 -20.14 14.29
C ARG A 248 2.88 -19.58 14.58
N LEU A 249 2.63 -18.34 14.12
CA LEU A 249 1.31 -17.74 14.31
C LEU A 249 0.30 -18.33 13.33
N PRO A 250 -0.94 -18.62 13.79
CA PRO A 250 -1.99 -19.13 12.92
C PRO A 250 -2.55 -18.08 11.97
N VAL A 251 -2.27 -16.81 12.24
CA VAL A 251 -2.74 -15.66 11.46
C VAL A 251 -1.60 -15.09 10.63
N LYS A 252 -1.83 -14.86 9.35
CA LYS A 252 -0.88 -14.13 8.51
C LYS A 252 -0.84 -12.66 8.93
N ALA A 253 0.12 -12.30 9.76
CA ALA A 253 0.33 -10.91 10.15
C ALA A 253 1.12 -10.14 9.07
N THR A 254 0.73 -8.89 8.89
CA THR A 254 1.35 -7.93 7.97
C THR A 254 1.48 -6.59 8.68
N PRO A 255 2.22 -5.59 8.15
CA PRO A 255 2.21 -4.25 8.73
C PRO A 255 0.79 -3.68 8.94
N HIS A 256 -0.14 -3.98 8.03
CA HIS A 256 -1.55 -3.59 8.19
C HIS A 256 -2.24 -4.29 9.36
N VAL A 257 -1.94 -5.57 9.58
CA VAL A 257 -2.48 -6.32 10.73
C VAL A 257 -1.95 -5.73 12.04
N LEU A 258 -0.65 -5.38 12.13
CA LEU A 258 -0.09 -4.70 13.31
C LEU A 258 -0.79 -3.35 13.58
N ARG A 259 -1.05 -2.58 12.54
CA ARG A 259 -1.81 -1.32 12.66
C ARG A 259 -3.25 -1.57 13.10
N HIS A 260 -3.92 -2.63 12.62
CA HIS A 260 -5.25 -3.01 13.08
C HIS A 260 -5.24 -3.46 14.54
N SER A 261 -4.22 -4.25 14.94
CA SER A 261 -4.05 -4.66 16.34
C SER A 261 -3.85 -3.46 17.25
N PHE A 262 -3.06 -2.45 16.84
CA PHE A 262 -2.95 -1.19 17.56
C PHE A 262 -4.29 -0.46 17.71
N ALA A 263 -5.07 -0.34 16.63
CA ALA A 263 -6.39 0.29 16.70
C ALA A 263 -7.35 -0.48 17.64
N THR A 264 -7.33 -1.80 17.57
CA THR A 264 -8.16 -2.66 18.42
C THR A 264 -7.73 -2.57 19.89
N ASP A 265 -6.42 -2.54 20.15
CA ASP A 265 -5.88 -2.39 21.51
C ASP A 265 -6.32 -1.06 22.14
N LEU A 266 -6.25 0.05 21.40
CA LEU A 266 -6.74 1.35 21.87
C LEU A 266 -8.24 1.31 22.19
N LEU A 267 -9.06 0.73 21.33
CA LEU A 267 -10.51 0.62 21.55
C LEU A 267 -10.84 -0.27 22.76
N MET A 268 -10.13 -1.38 22.95
CA MET A 268 -10.29 -2.27 24.11
C MET A 268 -9.88 -1.57 25.42
N ASN A 269 -8.93 -0.64 25.36
CA ASN A 269 -8.51 0.16 26.51
C ASN A 269 -9.37 1.43 26.67
N GLY A 270 -10.53 1.54 26.02
CA GLY A 270 -11.51 2.59 26.25
C GLY A 270 -11.34 3.87 25.42
N ALA A 271 -10.42 3.88 24.43
CA ALA A 271 -10.33 5.02 23.52
C ALA A 271 -11.59 5.10 22.65
N ASP A 272 -12.08 6.31 22.41
CA ASP A 272 -13.21 6.50 21.50
C ASP A 272 -12.81 6.29 20.03
N LEU A 273 -13.76 5.84 19.23
CA LEU A 273 -13.52 5.49 17.83
C LEU A 273 -13.00 6.68 17.00
N ARG A 274 -13.48 7.89 17.30
CA ARG A 274 -13.11 9.11 16.56
C ARG A 274 -11.66 9.47 16.81
N SER A 275 -11.22 9.45 18.07
CA SER A 275 -9.83 9.67 18.45
C SER A 275 -8.90 8.64 17.80
N VAL A 276 -9.29 7.37 17.77
CA VAL A 276 -8.51 6.32 17.09
C VAL A 276 -8.43 6.57 15.57
N GLN A 277 -9.52 7.00 14.95
CA GLN A 277 -9.53 7.36 13.53
C GLN A 277 -8.63 8.56 13.21
N GLU A 278 -8.62 9.57 14.06
CA GLU A 278 -7.76 10.75 13.92
C GLU A 278 -6.28 10.38 14.07
N LEU A 279 -5.92 9.62 15.10
CA LEU A 279 -4.55 9.09 15.30
C LEU A 279 -4.06 8.30 14.10
N LEU A 280 -4.93 7.50 13.51
CA LEU A 280 -4.60 6.72 12.32
C LEU A 280 -4.64 7.55 11.02
N GLY A 281 -5.20 8.74 11.01
CA GLY A 281 -5.36 9.58 9.82
C GLY A 281 -6.31 8.96 8.79
N HIS A 282 -7.49 8.51 9.25
CA HIS A 282 -8.59 8.11 8.39
C HIS A 282 -9.40 9.33 7.96
N LYS A 283 -9.88 9.34 6.71
CA LYS A 283 -10.71 10.43 6.19
C LYS A 283 -12.19 10.33 6.61
N ASN A 284 -12.63 9.13 6.96
CA ASN A 284 -14.00 8.78 7.35
C ASN A 284 -13.96 7.73 8.43
#